data_382ddd9c52c6968756bd85a910582391
#
_entry.id   382ddd9c52c6968756bd85a910582391
#
_cell.length_a   1.000
_cell.length_b   1.000
_cell.length_c   1.000
_cell.angle_alpha   90.00
_cell.angle_beta   90.00
_cell.angle_gamma   90.00
#
_symmetry.space_group_name_H-M   'P 1'
#
loop_
_entity.id
_entity.type
_entity.pdbx_description
1 polymer ?
#
loop_
_entity_poly.entity_id
_entity_poly.type
_entity_poly.pdbx_seq_one_letter_code
_entity_poly.pdbx_strand_id
1 'polypeptide(L)'
;MRVMKFISLAVIVVTISAFAVAQQAPAQTPPTVKHVPIVNTPSDSGKEMFKSYCAVCHGGDGKGNGPAASAMKTPPIDLTVLAQKNGGKYPSAHVASVIRGQGALASHGSADMPVWGPLFSSISQGHTGQVQQRVANLVEYIGTLQAK
;
A
#
# COMPACT_ATOMS: atom_id res chain seq x y z
N MET A 1 70.86 64.90 0.99
CA MET A 1 69.64 64.76 1.82
C MET A 1 68.55 64.15 0.98
N ARG A 2 68.22 62.90 1.20
CA ARG A 2 67.23 62.13 0.40
C ARG A 2 65.92 62.02 1.19
N VAL A 3 64.88 62.61 0.63
CA VAL A 3 63.55 62.53 1.17
C VAL A 3 62.86 61.23 0.61
N MET A 4 62.71 60.28 1.47
CA MET A 4 61.99 59.02 1.10
C MET A 4 60.50 59.28 1.18
N LYS A 5 59.79 59.09 0.04
CA LYS A 5 58.36 59.15 -0.07
C LYS A 5 57.82 57.78 0.28
N PHE A 6 57.04 57.66 1.37
CA PHE A 6 56.27 56.48 1.70
C PHE A 6 54.96 56.49 0.89
N ILE A 7 54.81 55.54 -0.02
CA ILE A 7 53.58 55.31 -0.74
C ILE A 7 52.78 54.28 0.10
N SER A 8 51.73 54.77 0.75
CA SER A 8 50.79 53.91 1.44
C SER A 8 49.91 53.24 0.41
N LEU A 9 50.02 51.92 0.28
CA LEU A 9 49.16 51.09 -0.52
C LEU A 9 47.95 50.72 0.33
N ALA A 10 46.79 51.36 0.08
CA ALA A 10 45.51 50.99 0.69
C ALA A 10 44.94 49.76 -0.01
N VAL A 11 44.99 48.63 0.66
CA VAL A 11 44.34 47.40 0.19
C VAL A 11 42.88 47.48 0.55
N ILE A 12 42.02 47.68 -0.46
CA ILE A 12 40.56 47.60 -0.31
C ILE A 12 40.16 46.13 -0.38
N VAL A 13 39.85 45.55 0.77
CA VAL A 13 39.27 44.21 0.85
C VAL A 13 37.76 44.33 0.58
N VAL A 14 37.36 43.99 -0.62
CA VAL A 14 35.94 43.87 -0.98
C VAL A 14 35.44 42.48 -0.52
N THR A 15 34.76 42.44 0.61
CA THR A 15 34.07 41.21 1.09
C THR A 15 32.78 41.02 0.29
N ILE A 16 32.81 40.10 -0.65
CA ILE A 16 31.59 39.66 -1.37
C ILE A 16 30.81 38.76 -0.43
N SER A 17 29.79 39.31 0.22
CA SER A 17 28.80 38.52 0.98
C SER A 17 27.91 37.80 0.00
N ALA A 18 28.16 36.50 -0.21
CA ALA A 18 27.29 35.63 -0.97
C ALA A 18 25.99 35.38 -0.16
N PHE A 19 24.92 36.06 -0.51
CA PHE A 19 23.58 35.72 -0.02
C PHE A 19 23.19 34.37 -0.64
N ALA A 20 23.30 33.29 0.14
CA ALA A 20 22.72 32.03 -0.19
C ALA A 20 21.19 32.15 -0.06
N VAL A 21 20.49 32.33 -1.17
CA VAL A 21 19.04 32.21 -1.25
C VAL A 21 18.74 30.73 -1.08
N ALA A 22 18.37 30.32 0.14
CA ALA A 22 17.82 29.00 0.38
C ALA A 22 16.51 28.88 -0.40
N GLN A 23 16.55 28.17 -1.54
CA GLN A 23 15.36 27.78 -2.26
C GLN A 23 14.56 26.81 -1.37
N GLN A 24 13.54 27.33 -0.71
CA GLN A 24 12.57 26.49 -0.01
C GLN A 24 11.81 25.70 -1.08
N ALA A 25 12.04 24.38 -1.11
CA ALA A 25 11.23 23.49 -1.91
C ALA A 25 9.75 23.68 -1.52
N PRO A 26 8.81 23.71 -2.48
CA PRO A 26 7.40 23.86 -2.17
C PRO A 26 6.99 22.76 -1.18
N ALA A 27 6.42 23.18 -0.05
CA ALA A 27 5.89 22.25 0.94
C ALA A 27 4.81 21.42 0.26
N GLN A 28 5.08 20.12 0.08
CA GLN A 28 4.09 19.20 -0.44
C GLN A 28 2.99 19.08 0.60
N THR A 29 1.81 19.60 0.29
CA THR A 29 0.60 19.37 1.08
C THR A 29 0.39 17.86 1.18
N PRO A 30 0.26 17.28 2.38
CA PRO A 30 0.01 15.86 2.51
C PRO A 30 -1.28 15.50 1.75
N PRO A 31 -1.31 14.37 1.04
CA PRO A 31 -2.49 13.95 0.29
C PRO A 31 -3.68 13.84 1.23
N THR A 32 -4.77 14.52 0.87
CA THR A 32 -6.02 14.44 1.63
C THR A 32 -6.62 13.05 1.43
N VAL A 33 -6.56 12.21 2.44
CA VAL A 33 -7.18 10.88 2.40
C VAL A 33 -8.69 11.06 2.50
N LYS A 34 -9.40 10.85 1.40
CA LYS A 34 -10.86 10.76 1.40
C LYS A 34 -11.27 9.42 2.00
N HIS A 35 -11.89 9.43 3.17
CA HIS A 35 -12.57 8.26 3.70
C HIS A 35 -13.83 7.99 2.88
N VAL A 36 -13.81 6.94 2.07
CA VAL A 36 -14.98 6.48 1.32
C VAL A 36 -15.64 5.36 2.12
N PRO A 37 -16.96 5.40 2.37
CA PRO A 37 -17.66 4.30 3.02
C PRO A 37 -17.43 2.99 2.26
N ILE A 38 -17.27 1.89 3.00
CA ILE A 38 -17.14 0.56 2.39
C ILE A 38 -18.46 0.25 1.67
N VAL A 39 -18.36 -0.05 0.39
CA VAL A 39 -19.51 -0.47 -0.41
C VAL A 39 -20.00 -1.83 0.12
N ASN A 40 -21.29 -1.92 0.44
CA ASN A 40 -21.87 -3.20 0.83
C ASN A 40 -22.10 -4.06 -0.42
N THR A 41 -21.45 -5.22 -0.48
CA THR A 41 -21.59 -6.20 -1.55
C THR A 41 -22.43 -7.40 -1.08
N PRO A 42 -23.05 -8.14 -2.00
CA PRO A 42 -23.67 -9.43 -1.67
C PRO A 42 -22.67 -10.38 -1.01
N SER A 43 -23.09 -11.09 0.03
CA SER A 43 -22.22 -12.03 0.76
C SER A 43 -21.92 -13.32 -0.03
N ASP A 44 -22.72 -13.62 -1.04
CA ASP A 44 -22.64 -14.80 -1.91
C ASP A 44 -21.80 -14.60 -3.17
N SER A 45 -21.37 -13.36 -3.46
CA SER A 45 -20.56 -13.08 -4.64
C SER A 45 -19.09 -12.81 -4.29
N GLY A 46 -18.26 -13.84 -4.31
CA GLY A 46 -16.81 -13.73 -4.13
C GLY A 46 -16.16 -12.81 -5.17
N LYS A 47 -16.66 -12.85 -6.42
CA LYS A 47 -16.17 -12.00 -7.51
C LYS A 47 -16.44 -10.52 -7.26
N GLU A 48 -17.65 -10.16 -6.84
CA GLU A 48 -17.98 -8.76 -6.55
C GLU A 48 -17.22 -8.23 -5.34
N MET A 49 -17.09 -9.04 -4.28
CA MET A 49 -16.29 -8.70 -3.12
C MET A 49 -14.83 -8.51 -3.50
N PHE A 50 -14.26 -9.39 -4.30
CA PHE A 50 -12.87 -9.26 -4.78
C PHE A 50 -12.67 -7.97 -5.56
N LYS A 51 -13.58 -7.69 -6.52
CA LYS A 51 -13.53 -6.47 -7.32
C LYS A 51 -13.62 -5.20 -6.46
N SER A 52 -14.48 -5.21 -5.45
CA SER A 52 -14.77 -4.03 -4.63
C SER A 52 -13.72 -3.79 -3.53
N TYR A 53 -13.10 -4.84 -2.99
CA TYR A 53 -12.27 -4.76 -1.80
C TYR A 53 -10.80 -5.11 -2.03
N CYS A 54 -10.53 -6.02 -2.96
CA CYS A 54 -9.21 -6.59 -3.14
C CYS A 54 -8.49 -6.06 -4.40
N ALA A 55 -9.25 -5.83 -5.48
CA ALA A 55 -8.68 -5.48 -6.78
C ALA A 55 -7.94 -4.13 -6.78
N VAL A 56 -8.26 -3.22 -5.84
CA VAL A 56 -7.57 -1.93 -5.72
C VAL A 56 -6.06 -2.11 -5.47
N CYS A 57 -5.67 -3.17 -4.78
CA CYS A 57 -4.28 -3.54 -4.53
C CYS A 57 -3.84 -4.73 -5.39
N HIS A 58 -4.64 -5.80 -5.42
CA HIS A 58 -4.26 -7.04 -6.09
C HIS A 58 -4.50 -7.07 -7.61
N GLY A 59 -5.14 -6.03 -8.17
CA GLY A 59 -5.55 -6.03 -9.59
C GLY A 59 -6.81 -6.86 -9.85
N GLY A 60 -7.52 -6.55 -10.92
CA GLY A 60 -8.72 -7.29 -11.31
C GLY A 60 -8.46 -8.74 -11.71
N ASP A 61 -7.22 -9.03 -12.11
CA ASP A 61 -6.69 -10.34 -12.48
C ASP A 61 -5.97 -11.06 -11.33
N GLY A 62 -5.82 -10.42 -10.17
CA GLY A 62 -5.18 -10.99 -8.99
C GLY A 62 -3.66 -10.99 -9.00
N LYS A 63 -3.00 -10.30 -9.95
CA LYS A 63 -1.53 -10.33 -10.12
C LYS A 63 -0.75 -9.35 -9.28
N GLY A 64 -1.40 -8.62 -8.38
CA GLY A 64 -0.73 -7.62 -7.53
C GLY A 64 -0.46 -6.28 -8.23
N ASN A 65 -1.11 -6.02 -9.35
CA ASN A 65 -0.92 -4.84 -10.21
C ASN A 65 -2.06 -3.81 -10.08
N GLY A 66 -2.77 -3.81 -8.97
CA GLY A 66 -3.86 -2.87 -8.73
C GLY A 66 -3.40 -1.41 -8.67
N PRO A 67 -4.30 -0.44 -8.86
CA PRO A 67 -3.94 0.99 -8.92
C PRO A 67 -3.27 1.52 -7.65
N ALA A 68 -3.51 0.91 -6.49
CA ALA A 68 -2.86 1.29 -5.24
C ALA A 68 -1.52 0.55 -5.00
N ALA A 69 -1.16 -0.44 -5.82
CA ALA A 69 0.02 -1.29 -5.60
C ALA A 69 1.33 -0.47 -5.54
N SER A 70 1.45 0.57 -6.37
CA SER A 70 2.64 1.42 -6.40
C SER A 70 2.82 2.31 -5.16
N ALA A 71 1.77 2.52 -4.38
CA ALA A 71 1.80 3.29 -3.14
C ALA A 71 2.10 2.43 -1.90
N MET A 72 2.13 1.10 -2.05
CA MET A 72 2.39 0.17 -0.96
C MET A 72 3.88 0.04 -0.69
N LYS A 73 4.27 -0.03 0.59
CA LYS A 73 5.67 -0.29 0.98
C LYS A 73 6.15 -1.66 0.51
N THR A 74 5.26 -2.65 0.55
CA THR A 74 5.49 -3.99 0.04
C THR A 74 4.48 -4.25 -1.08
N PRO A 75 4.92 -4.57 -2.29
CA PRO A 75 4.00 -4.85 -3.39
C PRO A 75 3.05 -5.99 -3.03
N PRO A 76 1.75 -5.90 -3.40
CA PRO A 76 0.82 -6.99 -3.21
C PRO A 76 1.29 -8.24 -3.94
N ILE A 77 1.14 -9.39 -3.30
CA ILE A 77 1.54 -10.66 -3.92
C ILE A 77 0.62 -11.01 -5.09
N ASP A 78 1.17 -11.74 -6.06
CA ASP A 78 0.41 -12.39 -7.13
C ASP A 78 -0.41 -13.55 -6.53
N LEU A 79 -1.74 -13.39 -6.53
CA LEU A 79 -2.68 -14.39 -6.01
C LEU A 79 -2.90 -15.54 -6.97
N THR A 80 -2.51 -15.43 -8.23
CA THR A 80 -2.76 -16.47 -9.25
C THR A 80 -1.81 -17.65 -9.15
N VAL A 81 -0.71 -17.51 -8.42
CA VAL A 81 0.35 -18.53 -8.28
C VAL A 81 0.40 -19.18 -6.90
N LEU A 82 -0.62 -19.02 -6.08
CA LEU A 82 -0.64 -19.57 -4.71
C LEU A 82 -0.59 -21.09 -4.71
N ALA A 83 -1.32 -21.74 -5.61
CA ALA A 83 -1.29 -23.19 -5.75
C ALA A 83 0.11 -23.67 -6.20
N GLN A 84 0.72 -23.00 -7.18
CA GLN A 84 2.05 -23.33 -7.66
C GLN A 84 3.09 -23.21 -6.54
N LYS A 85 3.05 -22.14 -5.75
CA LYS A 85 3.95 -21.93 -4.60
C LYS A 85 3.71 -22.89 -3.44
N ASN A 86 2.59 -23.59 -3.43
CA ASN A 86 2.20 -24.55 -2.41
C ASN A 86 2.14 -26.00 -2.94
N GLY A 87 3.09 -26.37 -3.79
CA GLY A 87 3.21 -27.74 -4.28
C GLY A 87 2.04 -28.20 -5.17
N GLY A 88 1.42 -27.27 -5.91
CA GLY A 88 0.28 -27.55 -6.80
C GLY A 88 -1.10 -27.53 -6.13
N LYS A 89 -1.15 -27.34 -4.81
CA LYS A 89 -2.43 -27.34 -4.06
C LYS A 89 -2.78 -25.93 -3.58
N TYR A 90 -3.96 -25.44 -3.94
CA TYR A 90 -4.43 -24.15 -3.48
C TYR A 90 -4.60 -24.13 -1.94
N PRO A 91 -3.92 -23.22 -1.21
CA PRO A 91 -3.90 -23.21 0.25
C PRO A 91 -5.13 -22.47 0.83
N SER A 92 -6.33 -22.95 0.58
CA SER A 92 -7.59 -22.30 0.93
C SER A 92 -7.72 -21.91 2.41
N ALA A 93 -7.31 -22.80 3.33
CA ALA A 93 -7.35 -22.52 4.76
C ALA A 93 -6.42 -21.37 5.17
N HIS A 94 -5.23 -21.30 4.57
CA HIS A 94 -4.29 -20.20 4.79
C HIS A 94 -4.83 -18.89 4.24
N VAL A 95 -5.38 -18.88 3.03
CA VAL A 95 -6.01 -17.69 2.44
C VAL A 95 -7.15 -17.19 3.32
N ALA A 96 -8.02 -18.09 3.82
CA ALA A 96 -9.08 -17.73 4.75
C ALA A 96 -8.55 -17.10 6.04
N SER A 97 -7.47 -17.63 6.60
CA SER A 97 -6.80 -17.12 7.79
C SER A 97 -6.26 -15.68 7.57
N VAL A 98 -5.60 -15.45 6.42
CA VAL A 98 -5.07 -14.13 6.05
C VAL A 98 -6.21 -13.11 5.90
N ILE A 99 -7.30 -13.45 5.19
CA ILE A 99 -8.45 -12.57 5.03
C ILE A 99 -9.07 -12.22 6.38
N ARG A 100 -9.16 -13.16 7.32
CA ARG A 100 -9.67 -12.92 8.67
C ARG A 100 -8.71 -12.11 9.56
N GLY A 101 -7.46 -11.93 9.15
CA GLY A 101 -6.42 -11.32 9.97
C GLY A 101 -5.89 -12.22 11.06
N GLN A 102 -6.08 -13.54 10.94
CA GLN A 102 -5.60 -14.55 11.90
C GLN A 102 -4.21 -15.10 11.50
N GLY A 103 -3.76 -14.84 10.28
CA GLY A 103 -2.41 -15.17 9.83
C GLY A 103 -1.39 -14.28 10.53
N ALA A 104 -0.24 -14.83 10.94
CA ALA A 104 0.89 -14.04 11.37
C ALA A 104 1.33 -13.15 10.19
N LEU A 105 0.93 -11.89 10.20
CA LEU A 105 1.23 -10.90 9.16
C LEU A 105 2.74 -10.71 8.95
N ALA A 106 3.56 -11.14 9.95
CA ALA A 106 5.02 -11.14 9.85
C ALA A 106 5.57 -12.00 8.71
N SER A 107 4.89 -13.06 8.31
CA SER A 107 5.33 -13.92 7.19
C SER A 107 4.89 -13.42 5.81
N HIS A 108 3.99 -12.44 5.74
CA HIS A 108 3.52 -11.81 4.51
C HIS A 108 4.07 -10.38 4.31
N GLY A 109 4.96 -9.94 5.17
CA GLY A 109 5.84 -8.77 4.94
C GLY A 109 5.18 -7.40 5.03
N SER A 110 3.86 -7.25 5.15
CA SER A 110 3.29 -5.93 5.34
C SER A 110 2.00 -5.92 6.14
N ALA A 111 1.93 -4.95 7.06
CA ALA A 111 0.70 -4.56 7.74
C ALA A 111 -0.24 -3.72 6.84
N ASP A 112 0.08 -3.63 5.54
CA ASP A 112 -0.61 -2.74 4.61
C ASP A 112 -1.90 -3.36 4.07
N MET A 113 -2.07 -4.69 4.13
CA MET A 113 -3.31 -5.34 3.78
C MET A 113 -4.35 -5.17 4.89
N PRO A 114 -5.54 -4.62 4.61
CA PRO A 114 -6.59 -4.50 5.60
C PRO A 114 -6.99 -5.84 6.21
N VAL A 115 -7.30 -5.83 7.51
CA VAL A 115 -7.86 -6.99 8.20
C VAL A 115 -9.37 -7.04 7.93
N TRP A 116 -9.80 -7.95 7.06
CA TRP A 116 -11.18 -7.99 6.56
C TRP A 116 -12.17 -8.61 7.53
N GLY A 117 -11.75 -9.44 8.48
CA GLY A 117 -12.65 -10.05 9.47
C GLY A 117 -13.53 -9.04 10.21
N PRO A 118 -12.96 -8.05 10.91
CA PRO A 118 -13.73 -6.98 11.57
C PRO A 118 -14.55 -6.13 10.60
N LEU A 119 -14.02 -5.84 9.40
CA LEU A 119 -14.73 -5.07 8.38
C LEU A 119 -15.98 -5.83 7.88
N PHE A 120 -15.84 -7.12 7.61
CA PHE A 120 -16.98 -7.97 7.22
C PHE A 120 -18.00 -8.11 8.35
N SER A 121 -17.55 -8.15 9.62
CA SER A 121 -18.47 -8.12 10.76
C SER A 121 -19.29 -6.84 10.78
N SER A 122 -18.65 -5.69 10.56
CA SER A 122 -19.34 -4.40 10.52
C SER A 122 -20.41 -4.34 9.41
N ILE A 123 -20.06 -4.66 8.17
CA ILE A 123 -21.02 -4.62 7.04
C ILE A 123 -22.07 -5.72 7.09
N SER A 124 -21.83 -6.79 7.85
CA SER A 124 -22.79 -7.86 8.12
C SER A 124 -23.57 -7.65 9.42
N GLN A 125 -23.47 -6.47 10.05
CA GLN A 125 -24.18 -6.13 11.29
C GLN A 125 -23.98 -7.17 12.41
N GLY A 126 -22.77 -7.74 12.49
CA GLY A 126 -22.42 -8.76 13.48
C GLY A 126 -22.93 -10.18 13.17
N HIS A 127 -23.61 -10.41 12.04
CA HIS A 127 -24.08 -11.74 11.67
C HIS A 127 -22.90 -12.65 11.28
N THR A 128 -22.43 -13.47 12.21
CA THR A 128 -21.25 -14.33 12.04
C THR A 128 -21.36 -15.29 10.85
N GLY A 129 -22.54 -15.83 10.56
CA GLY A 129 -22.78 -16.68 9.39
C GLY A 129 -22.50 -15.96 8.07
N GLN A 130 -22.90 -14.69 7.95
CA GLN A 130 -22.60 -13.89 6.76
C GLN A 130 -21.11 -13.57 6.63
N VAL A 131 -20.42 -13.32 7.75
CA VAL A 131 -18.96 -13.12 7.75
C VAL A 131 -18.25 -14.36 7.25
N GLN A 132 -18.64 -15.54 7.72
CA GLN A 132 -18.08 -16.82 7.27
C GLN A 132 -18.34 -17.04 5.78
N GLN A 133 -19.56 -16.77 5.33
CA GLN A 133 -19.95 -16.89 3.92
C GLN A 133 -19.12 -15.96 3.03
N ARG A 134 -18.94 -14.69 3.41
CA ARG A 134 -18.08 -13.74 2.68
C ARG A 134 -16.67 -14.25 2.52
N VAL A 135 -16.06 -14.72 3.61
CA VAL A 135 -14.69 -15.26 3.57
C VAL A 135 -14.64 -16.52 2.69
N ALA A 136 -15.58 -17.45 2.82
CA ALA A 136 -15.62 -18.67 2.03
C ALA A 136 -15.72 -18.37 0.51
N ASN A 137 -16.65 -17.50 0.12
CA ASN A 137 -16.87 -17.14 -1.27
C ASN A 137 -15.68 -16.36 -1.88
N LEU A 138 -15.02 -15.52 -1.08
CA LEU A 138 -13.76 -14.88 -1.52
C LEU A 138 -12.64 -15.90 -1.73
N VAL A 139 -12.46 -16.82 -0.80
CA VAL A 139 -11.47 -17.90 -0.91
C VAL A 139 -11.72 -18.76 -2.15
N GLU A 140 -12.97 -19.12 -2.39
CA GLU A 140 -13.38 -19.88 -3.58
C GLU A 140 -13.06 -19.10 -4.86
N TYR A 141 -13.45 -17.82 -4.93
CA TYR A 141 -13.15 -16.99 -6.09
C TYR A 141 -11.65 -16.87 -6.36
N ILE A 142 -10.83 -16.62 -5.34
CA ILE A 142 -9.36 -16.57 -5.50
C ILE A 142 -8.83 -17.94 -5.96
N GLY A 143 -9.45 -19.04 -5.53
CA GLY A 143 -9.14 -20.37 -6.03
C GLY A 143 -9.39 -20.52 -7.54
N THR A 144 -10.39 -19.84 -8.11
CA THR A 144 -10.65 -19.84 -9.56
C THR A 144 -9.62 -19.07 -10.37
N LEU A 145 -8.86 -18.16 -9.73
CA LEU A 145 -7.81 -17.37 -10.38
C LEU A 145 -6.49 -18.12 -10.54
N GLN A 146 -6.35 -19.31 -9.96
CA GLN A 146 -5.08 -20.03 -9.98
C GLN A 146 -4.65 -20.37 -11.40
N ALA A 147 -3.39 -20.07 -11.72
CA ALA A 147 -2.77 -20.47 -12.98
C ALA A 147 -2.75 -22.01 -13.07
N LYS A 148 -3.05 -22.53 -14.26
CA LYS A 148 -3.04 -23.97 -14.57
C LYS A 148 -1.63 -24.42 -14.87
#